data_1e1220c1d6d86222288bad2b2286104b
#
_entry.id   1e1220c1d6d86222288bad2b2286104b
#
_cell.length_a   1.000
_cell.length_b   1.000
_cell.length_c   1.000
_cell.angle_alpha   90.00
_cell.angle_beta   90.00
_cell.angle_gamma   90.00
#
_symmetry.space_group_name_H-M   'P 1'
#
loop_
_entity.id
_entity.type
_entity.pdbx_description
1 polymer ?
#
loop_
_entity_poly.entity_id
_entity_poly.type
_entity_poly.pdbx_seq_one_letter_code
_entity_poly.pdbx_strand_id
1 'polypeptide(L)'
;MSASQFQLLRERRFAPLFWTQFLGAANDNLFKFAFTLLATYKAADWGGLDPAAASFVIGAIFIAPFVLFSATSGQLADKLDKALVIRAVKTLEVAIMALAAAGFLARAPLLLYACVFLMGLHSTLFGPVKYAYLPQHLREGELTGGNGLVEMGTFVAILLGTMAAGSIMTTTVGPQAIAVACLVLAVLGRITAQFVPASPSADPGLAIEWNPITETMRNLRASARDRALFHALLGISWLWFFGSVFLASMAPFVRTILHGDEAVVTVLLAAFSIGIAAGALACEGFPGARSRSDWCRSAPSA
;
A
#
# COMPACT_ATOMS: atom_id res chain seq x y z
N MET A 1 22.50 13.86 19.81
CA MET A 1 21.83 14.35 18.58
C MET A 1 21.21 13.13 17.92
N SER A 2 19.88 13.01 17.86
CA SER A 2 19.23 11.94 17.11
C SER A 2 19.62 12.11 15.64
N ALA A 3 20.15 11.02 15.04
CA ALA A 3 20.40 11.01 13.61
C ALA A 3 19.04 11.23 12.90
N SER A 4 19.00 12.12 11.91
CA SER A 4 17.76 12.39 11.17
C SER A 4 17.25 11.09 10.55
N GLN A 5 15.94 10.80 10.70
CA GLN A 5 15.29 9.62 10.08
C GLN A 5 15.61 9.47 8.59
N PHE A 6 15.86 10.58 7.88
CA PHE A 6 16.24 10.57 6.46
C PHE A 6 17.58 9.89 6.18
N GLN A 7 18.46 9.67 7.17
CA GLN A 7 19.69 8.90 7.00
C GLN A 7 19.40 7.44 6.66
N LEU A 8 18.25 6.89 7.14
CA LEU A 8 17.82 5.53 6.81
C LEU A 8 17.68 5.31 5.29
N LEU A 9 17.30 6.34 4.53
CA LEU A 9 17.20 6.24 3.07
C LEU A 9 18.53 6.00 2.35
N ARG A 10 19.66 6.14 3.05
CA ARG A 10 21.01 5.85 2.55
C ARG A 10 21.57 4.53 3.09
N GLU A 11 20.88 3.89 4.04
CA GLU A 11 21.34 2.67 4.68
C GLU A 11 20.86 1.42 3.94
N ARG A 12 21.79 0.50 3.68
CA ARG A 12 21.51 -0.76 2.97
C ARG A 12 20.42 -1.60 3.63
N ARG A 13 20.23 -1.48 4.95
CA ARG A 13 19.22 -2.22 5.70
C ARG A 13 17.80 -1.68 5.50
N PHE A 14 17.61 -0.43 5.00
CA PHE A 14 16.31 0.21 4.86
C PHE A 14 16.00 0.66 3.44
N ALA A 15 16.95 1.32 2.76
CA ALA A 15 16.71 1.93 1.45
C ALA A 15 16.15 0.98 0.39
N PRO A 16 16.63 -0.28 0.24
CA PRO A 16 16.07 -1.20 -0.76
C PRO A 16 14.59 -1.51 -0.49
N LEU A 17 14.20 -1.73 0.77
CA LEU A 17 12.79 -1.94 1.13
C LEU A 17 11.96 -0.70 0.82
N PHE A 18 12.45 0.49 1.20
CA PHE A 18 11.76 1.75 0.94
C PHE A 18 11.46 1.94 -0.55
N TRP A 19 12.47 1.80 -1.41
CA TRP A 19 12.28 1.96 -2.86
C TRP A 19 11.41 0.85 -3.46
N THR A 20 11.52 -0.38 -2.96
CA THR A 20 10.68 -1.51 -3.39
C THR A 20 9.21 -1.23 -3.12
N GLN A 21 8.87 -0.74 -1.92
CA GLN A 21 7.50 -0.42 -1.54
C GLN A 21 6.99 0.85 -2.24
N PHE A 22 7.85 1.87 -2.40
CA PHE A 22 7.51 3.11 -3.09
C PHE A 22 7.12 2.86 -4.56
N LEU A 23 7.97 2.13 -5.29
CA LEU A 23 7.71 1.78 -6.68
C LEU A 23 6.45 0.92 -6.83
N GLY A 24 6.22 -0.03 -5.90
CA GLY A 24 5.01 -0.83 -5.89
C GLY A 24 3.75 0.00 -5.66
N ALA A 25 3.74 0.88 -4.65
CA ALA A 25 2.60 1.75 -4.37
C ALA A 25 2.31 2.72 -5.54
N ALA A 26 3.36 3.24 -6.19
CA ALA A 26 3.20 4.06 -7.38
C ALA A 26 2.59 3.26 -8.55
N ASN A 27 3.05 2.03 -8.76
CA ASN A 27 2.57 1.14 -9.80
C ASN A 27 1.11 0.73 -9.59
N ASP A 28 0.74 0.33 -8.36
CA ASP A 28 -0.65 0.01 -7.99
C ASP A 28 -1.61 1.13 -8.37
N ASN A 29 -1.24 2.37 -8.05
CA ASN A 29 -2.10 3.52 -8.27
C ASN A 29 -2.08 4.00 -9.72
N LEU A 30 -0.93 3.92 -10.39
CA LEU A 30 -0.82 4.18 -11.82
C LEU A 30 -1.75 3.24 -12.61
N PHE A 31 -1.65 1.94 -12.40
CA PHE A 31 -2.46 0.92 -13.07
C PHE A 31 -3.95 1.08 -12.76
N LYS A 32 -4.29 1.08 -11.47
CA LYS A 32 -5.67 1.12 -11.00
C LYS A 32 -6.39 2.39 -11.47
N PHE A 33 -5.77 3.56 -11.33
CA PHE A 33 -6.37 4.82 -11.73
C PHE A 33 -6.51 4.93 -13.26
N ALA A 34 -5.50 4.51 -14.04
CA ALA A 34 -5.60 4.47 -15.48
C ALA A 34 -6.75 3.59 -15.97
N PHE A 35 -6.90 2.39 -15.41
CA PHE A 35 -8.01 1.51 -15.75
C PHE A 35 -9.37 2.08 -15.31
N THR A 36 -9.42 2.73 -14.15
CA THR A 36 -10.63 3.43 -13.69
C THR A 36 -11.05 4.52 -14.68
N LEU A 37 -10.11 5.33 -15.19
CA LEU A 37 -10.41 6.33 -16.19
C LEU A 37 -10.98 5.72 -17.49
N LEU A 38 -10.41 4.61 -17.96
CA LEU A 38 -10.93 3.91 -19.14
C LEU A 38 -12.33 3.36 -18.91
N ALA A 39 -12.54 2.68 -17.77
CA ALA A 39 -13.84 2.10 -17.43
C ALA A 39 -14.94 3.15 -17.20
N THR A 40 -14.55 4.37 -16.79
CA THR A 40 -15.48 5.48 -16.56
C THR A 40 -15.78 6.27 -17.83
N TYR A 41 -14.77 6.69 -18.57
CA TYR A 41 -14.94 7.60 -19.70
C TYR A 41 -15.05 6.89 -21.06
N LYS A 42 -14.63 5.63 -21.15
CA LYS A 42 -14.69 4.80 -22.36
C LYS A 42 -15.38 3.45 -22.06
N ALA A 43 -16.44 3.48 -21.27
CA ALA A 43 -17.14 2.30 -20.76
C ALA A 43 -17.54 1.30 -21.84
N ALA A 44 -17.99 1.77 -23.00
CA ALA A 44 -18.39 0.91 -24.13
C ALA A 44 -17.26 -0.02 -24.61
N ASP A 45 -16.01 0.47 -24.59
CA ASP A 45 -14.84 -0.28 -25.06
C ASP A 45 -14.09 -1.00 -23.90
N TRP A 46 -14.32 -0.57 -22.64
CA TRP A 46 -13.47 -0.94 -21.52
C TRP A 46 -14.24 -1.47 -20.29
N GLY A 47 -15.36 -2.09 -20.47
CA GLY A 47 -15.99 -2.80 -19.37
C GLY A 47 -17.50 -2.80 -19.29
N GLY A 48 -18.16 -1.88 -20.03
CA GLY A 48 -19.62 -1.82 -20.08
C GLY A 48 -20.34 -1.54 -18.76
N LEU A 49 -19.59 -1.16 -17.71
CA LEU A 49 -20.18 -0.79 -16.41
C LEU A 49 -20.72 0.64 -16.44
N ASP A 50 -21.71 0.90 -15.59
CA ASP A 50 -22.10 2.28 -15.29
C ASP A 50 -20.87 3.07 -14.83
N PRO A 51 -20.54 4.20 -15.48
CA PRO A 51 -19.40 5.04 -15.09
C PRO A 51 -19.37 5.41 -13.61
N ALA A 52 -20.54 5.62 -12.98
CA ALA A 52 -20.63 5.91 -11.55
C ALA A 52 -20.24 4.70 -10.68
N ALA A 53 -20.49 3.47 -11.16
CA ALA A 53 -20.17 2.24 -10.45
C ALA A 53 -18.72 1.77 -10.67
N ALA A 54 -18.09 2.15 -11.78
CA ALA A 54 -16.79 1.62 -12.20
C ALA A 54 -15.70 1.77 -11.12
N SER A 55 -15.58 2.94 -10.52
CA SER A 55 -14.59 3.21 -9.46
C SER A 55 -14.83 2.35 -8.22
N PHE A 56 -16.08 2.16 -7.81
CA PHE A 56 -16.43 1.34 -6.65
C PHE A 56 -16.17 -0.15 -6.92
N VAL A 57 -16.50 -0.64 -8.12
CA VAL A 57 -16.26 -2.03 -8.51
C VAL A 57 -14.77 -2.34 -8.56
N ILE A 58 -13.99 -1.48 -9.21
CA ILE A 58 -12.51 -1.62 -9.27
C ILE A 58 -11.92 -1.58 -7.86
N GLY A 59 -12.36 -0.64 -7.01
CA GLY A 59 -11.94 -0.57 -5.61
C GLY A 59 -12.30 -1.82 -4.82
N ALA A 60 -13.53 -2.33 -4.96
CA ALA A 60 -13.99 -3.54 -4.29
C ALA A 60 -13.19 -4.78 -4.71
N ILE A 61 -12.94 -4.94 -6.02
CA ILE A 61 -12.11 -6.03 -6.56
C ILE A 61 -10.69 -5.97 -5.99
N PHE A 62 -10.10 -4.77 -5.90
CA PHE A 62 -8.76 -4.58 -5.34
C PHE A 62 -8.69 -4.92 -3.84
N ILE A 63 -9.73 -4.59 -3.08
CA ILE A 63 -9.78 -4.82 -1.62
C ILE A 63 -10.18 -6.26 -1.27
N ALA A 64 -10.90 -6.97 -2.14
CA ALA A 64 -11.36 -8.33 -1.87
C ALA A 64 -10.23 -9.29 -1.40
N PRO A 65 -9.02 -9.33 -2.01
CA PRO A 65 -7.92 -10.15 -1.52
C PRO A 65 -7.47 -9.83 -0.09
N PHE A 66 -7.55 -8.56 0.34
CA PHE A 66 -7.20 -8.19 1.70
C PHE A 66 -8.12 -8.85 2.72
N VAL A 67 -9.42 -8.90 2.43
CA VAL A 67 -10.40 -9.59 3.30
C VAL A 67 -10.16 -11.09 3.31
N LEU A 68 -9.85 -11.67 2.16
CA LEU A 68 -9.73 -13.13 2.00
C LEU A 68 -8.39 -13.68 2.49
N PHE A 69 -7.28 -12.95 2.30
CA PHE A 69 -5.93 -13.50 2.43
C PHE A 69 -5.04 -12.79 3.45
N SER A 70 -5.49 -11.72 4.14
CA SER A 70 -4.64 -11.01 5.13
C SER A 70 -4.11 -11.92 6.23
N ALA A 71 -4.95 -12.77 6.79
CA ALA A 71 -4.56 -13.67 7.87
C ALA A 71 -3.51 -14.69 7.40
N THR A 72 -3.71 -15.28 6.22
CA THR A 72 -2.74 -16.22 5.61
C THR A 72 -1.44 -15.51 5.25
N SER A 73 -1.52 -14.27 4.75
CA SER A 73 -0.36 -13.45 4.42
C SER A 73 0.50 -13.14 5.65
N GLY A 74 -0.13 -12.86 6.80
CA GLY A 74 0.57 -12.68 8.07
C GLY A 74 1.35 -13.93 8.47
N GLN A 75 0.71 -15.10 8.41
CA GLN A 75 1.37 -16.39 8.71
C GLN A 75 2.56 -16.66 7.77
N LEU A 76 2.43 -16.33 6.48
CA LEU A 76 3.54 -16.47 5.52
C LEU A 76 4.72 -15.54 5.87
N ALA A 77 4.43 -14.33 6.32
CA ALA A 77 5.45 -13.37 6.77
C ALA A 77 6.21 -13.86 8.01
N ASP A 78 5.55 -14.59 8.91
CA ASP A 78 6.18 -15.16 10.10
C ASP A 78 6.96 -16.44 9.79
N LYS A 79 6.42 -17.29 8.91
CA LYS A 79 6.99 -18.59 8.57
C LYS A 79 8.19 -18.54 7.63
N LEU A 80 8.24 -17.55 6.73
CA LEU A 80 9.23 -17.51 5.65
C LEU A 80 10.25 -16.37 5.87
N ASP A 81 11.42 -16.49 5.24
CA ASP A 81 12.35 -15.36 5.13
C ASP A 81 11.67 -14.22 4.37
N LYS A 82 11.63 -13.04 5.01
CA LYS A 82 10.89 -11.89 4.51
C LYS A 82 11.46 -11.35 3.20
N ALA A 83 12.79 -11.42 3.02
CA ALA A 83 13.43 -10.99 1.78
C ALA A 83 13.08 -11.92 0.62
N LEU A 84 12.94 -13.23 0.86
CA LEU A 84 12.47 -14.18 -0.16
C LEU A 84 11.02 -13.88 -0.54
N VAL A 85 10.15 -13.66 0.44
CA VAL A 85 8.73 -13.31 0.17
C VAL A 85 8.65 -12.00 -0.62
N ILE A 86 9.39 -10.96 -0.22
CA ILE A 86 9.45 -9.68 -0.95
C ILE A 86 9.84 -9.90 -2.41
N ARG A 87 10.90 -10.68 -2.67
CA ARG A 87 11.35 -10.98 -4.04
C ARG A 87 10.32 -11.77 -4.84
N ALA A 88 9.66 -12.76 -4.23
CA ALA A 88 8.62 -13.56 -4.86
C ALA A 88 7.40 -12.70 -5.22
N VAL A 89 6.94 -11.88 -4.28
CA VAL A 89 5.81 -10.96 -4.48
C VAL A 89 6.13 -9.93 -5.57
N LYS A 90 7.36 -9.41 -5.62
CA LYS A 90 7.77 -8.50 -6.69
C LYS A 90 7.94 -9.18 -8.07
N THR A 91 8.26 -10.46 -8.08
CA THR A 91 8.23 -11.26 -9.33
C THR A 91 6.80 -11.47 -9.80
N LEU A 92 5.87 -11.73 -8.87
CA LEU A 92 4.43 -11.80 -9.17
C LEU A 92 3.92 -10.48 -9.75
N GLU A 93 4.34 -9.33 -9.21
CA GLU A 93 3.98 -8.01 -9.74
C GLU A 93 4.40 -7.84 -11.21
N VAL A 94 5.62 -8.24 -11.57
CA VAL A 94 6.08 -8.19 -12.95
C VAL A 94 5.19 -9.05 -13.86
N ALA A 95 4.82 -10.25 -13.43
CA ALA A 95 3.92 -11.13 -14.19
C ALA A 95 2.52 -10.51 -14.36
N ILE A 96 1.97 -9.93 -13.28
CA ILE A 96 0.68 -9.24 -13.33
C ILE A 96 0.73 -8.04 -14.29
N MET A 97 1.79 -7.24 -14.24
CA MET A 97 1.93 -6.08 -15.12
C MET A 97 2.16 -6.48 -16.59
N ALA A 98 2.80 -7.62 -16.86
CA ALA A 98 2.87 -8.18 -18.20
C ALA A 98 1.48 -8.59 -18.73
N LEU A 99 0.66 -9.23 -17.88
CA LEU A 99 -0.73 -9.54 -18.21
C LEU A 99 -1.58 -8.27 -18.39
N ALA A 100 -1.40 -7.27 -17.54
CA ALA A 100 -2.08 -5.99 -17.65
C ALA A 100 -1.69 -5.26 -18.95
N ALA A 101 -0.41 -5.29 -19.31
CA ALA A 101 0.05 -4.74 -20.58
C ALA A 101 -0.64 -5.42 -21.78
N ALA A 102 -0.73 -6.76 -21.77
CA ALA A 102 -1.48 -7.50 -22.79
C ALA A 102 -2.97 -7.08 -22.77
N GLY A 103 -3.57 -6.91 -21.61
CA GLY A 103 -4.96 -6.45 -21.44
C GLY A 103 -5.20 -5.05 -22.02
N PHE A 104 -4.30 -4.10 -21.80
CA PHE A 104 -4.38 -2.76 -22.40
C PHE A 104 -4.22 -2.80 -23.93
N LEU A 105 -3.26 -3.56 -24.44
CA LEU A 105 -3.00 -3.66 -25.88
C LEU A 105 -4.14 -4.39 -26.61
N ALA A 106 -4.68 -5.46 -26.02
CA ALA A 106 -5.78 -6.24 -26.59
C ALA A 106 -7.17 -5.62 -26.32
N ARG A 107 -7.26 -4.53 -25.56
CA ARG A 107 -8.52 -3.95 -25.08
C ARG A 107 -9.41 -5.00 -24.39
N ALA A 108 -8.83 -5.79 -23.49
CA ALA A 108 -9.50 -6.88 -22.79
C ALA A 108 -9.85 -6.49 -21.34
N PRO A 109 -11.01 -5.85 -21.09
CA PRO A 109 -11.35 -5.34 -19.76
C PRO A 109 -11.44 -6.43 -18.71
N LEU A 110 -11.95 -7.60 -19.05
CA LEU A 110 -12.04 -8.74 -18.10
C LEU A 110 -10.66 -9.16 -17.59
N LEU A 111 -9.63 -9.16 -18.46
CA LEU A 111 -8.26 -9.41 -18.07
C LEU A 111 -7.73 -8.31 -17.12
N LEU A 112 -8.09 -7.05 -17.37
CA LEU A 112 -7.70 -5.95 -16.50
C LEU A 112 -8.39 -6.02 -15.13
N TYR A 113 -9.66 -6.43 -15.04
CA TYR A 113 -10.31 -6.72 -13.75
C TYR A 113 -9.63 -7.86 -12.99
N ALA A 114 -9.24 -8.92 -13.70
CA ALA A 114 -8.44 -10.00 -13.07
C ALA A 114 -7.08 -9.48 -12.58
N CYS A 115 -6.41 -8.61 -13.34
CA CYS A 115 -5.17 -7.97 -12.91
C CYS A 115 -5.38 -7.05 -11.68
N VAL A 116 -6.51 -6.34 -11.56
CA VAL A 116 -6.85 -5.55 -10.36
C VAL A 116 -6.95 -6.46 -9.13
N PHE A 117 -7.62 -7.61 -9.24
CA PHE A 117 -7.71 -8.59 -8.16
C PHE A 117 -6.32 -9.13 -7.78
N LEU A 118 -5.51 -9.50 -8.77
CA LEU A 118 -4.16 -10.02 -8.55
C LEU A 118 -3.22 -8.96 -7.95
N MET A 119 -3.38 -7.68 -8.31
CA MET A 119 -2.65 -6.58 -7.66
C MET A 119 -3.08 -6.39 -6.21
N GLY A 120 -4.37 -6.52 -5.92
CA GLY A 120 -4.86 -6.57 -4.53
C GLY A 120 -4.23 -7.72 -3.75
N LEU A 121 -4.13 -8.92 -4.35
CA LEU A 121 -3.47 -10.08 -3.76
C LEU A 121 -1.97 -9.82 -3.53
N HIS A 122 -1.26 -9.28 -4.53
CA HIS A 122 0.13 -8.85 -4.40
C HIS A 122 0.33 -7.90 -3.21
N SER A 123 -0.50 -6.87 -3.10
CA SER A 123 -0.42 -5.88 -2.03
C SER A 123 -0.79 -6.47 -0.66
N THR A 124 -1.72 -7.43 -0.61
CA THR A 124 -2.07 -8.20 0.58
C THR A 124 -0.89 -9.04 1.07
N LEU A 125 -0.17 -9.70 0.17
CA LEU A 125 1.01 -10.51 0.52
C LEU A 125 2.20 -9.64 0.97
N PHE A 126 2.35 -8.45 0.39
CA PHE A 126 3.44 -7.54 0.69
C PHE A 126 3.26 -6.80 2.03
N GLY A 127 2.03 -6.46 2.41
CA GLY A 127 1.71 -5.64 3.58
C GLY A 127 2.33 -6.14 4.88
N PRO A 128 1.98 -7.34 5.38
CA PRO A 128 2.52 -7.89 6.62
C PRO A 128 4.05 -8.04 6.60
N VAL A 129 4.60 -8.48 5.46
CA VAL A 129 6.04 -8.68 5.30
C VAL A 129 6.81 -7.37 5.43
N LYS A 130 6.29 -6.29 4.83
CA LYS A 130 6.87 -4.94 4.92
C LYS A 130 7.03 -4.49 6.37
N TYR A 131 5.99 -4.62 7.18
CA TYR A 131 6.02 -4.20 8.58
C TYR A 131 6.76 -5.18 9.50
N ALA A 132 6.74 -6.49 9.22
CA ALA A 132 7.50 -7.47 9.96
C ALA A 132 9.03 -7.38 9.71
N TYR A 133 9.44 -6.83 8.58
CA TYR A 133 10.85 -6.58 8.24
C TYR A 133 11.47 -5.47 9.10
N LEU A 134 10.73 -4.38 9.35
CA LEU A 134 11.26 -3.18 9.98
C LEU A 134 11.88 -3.44 11.37
N PRO A 135 11.22 -4.12 12.31
CA PRO A 135 11.80 -4.35 13.64
C PRO A 135 13.00 -5.30 13.64
N GLN A 136 13.23 -6.08 12.57
CA GLN A 136 14.41 -6.91 12.45
C GLN A 136 15.66 -6.14 11.94
N HIS A 137 15.46 -4.99 11.30
CA HIS A 137 16.53 -4.24 10.66
C HIS A 137 16.74 -2.83 11.22
N LEU A 138 15.77 -2.30 11.97
CA LEU A 138 15.83 -0.99 12.60
C LEU A 138 16.02 -1.14 14.11
N ARG A 139 16.76 -0.21 14.69
CA ARG A 139 16.87 -0.09 16.14
C ARG A 139 15.53 0.40 16.70
N GLU A 140 15.28 0.10 17.97
CA GLU A 140 14.04 0.49 18.63
C GLU A 140 13.73 1.99 18.51
N GLY A 141 14.73 2.85 18.69
CA GLY A 141 14.59 4.31 18.54
C GLY A 141 14.42 4.81 17.10
N GLU A 142 14.63 3.94 16.10
CA GLU A 142 14.48 4.27 14.67
C GLU A 142 13.12 3.81 14.11
N LEU A 143 12.38 2.95 14.85
CA LEU A 143 11.14 2.34 14.35
C LEU A 143 10.06 3.37 14.02
N THR A 144 9.89 4.39 14.86
CA THR A 144 8.89 5.44 14.61
C THR A 144 9.23 6.22 13.35
N GLY A 145 10.50 6.66 13.21
CA GLY A 145 10.96 7.37 12.02
C GLY A 145 10.95 6.50 10.76
N GLY A 146 11.33 5.22 10.87
CA GLY A 146 11.28 4.26 9.77
C GLY A 146 9.86 4.00 9.27
N ASN A 147 8.90 3.78 10.18
CA ASN A 147 7.48 3.67 9.82
C ASN A 147 6.95 4.97 9.20
N GLY A 148 7.30 6.13 9.77
CA GLY A 148 6.92 7.43 9.21
C GLY A 148 7.42 7.63 7.78
N LEU A 149 8.67 7.23 7.48
CA LEU A 149 9.21 7.26 6.12
C LEU A 149 8.47 6.32 5.17
N VAL A 150 8.15 5.11 5.61
CA VAL A 150 7.38 4.13 4.81
C VAL A 150 6.00 4.68 4.48
N GLU A 151 5.29 5.25 5.45
CA GLU A 151 3.97 5.84 5.22
C GLU A 151 4.05 7.08 4.34
N MET A 152 4.98 8.01 4.60
CA MET A 152 5.22 9.15 3.74
C MET A 152 5.49 8.71 2.30
N GLY A 153 6.39 7.74 2.12
CA GLY A 153 6.71 7.17 0.81
C GLY A 153 5.49 6.56 0.12
N THR A 154 4.63 5.87 0.86
CA THR A 154 3.39 5.28 0.34
C THR A 154 2.45 6.38 -0.19
N PHE A 155 2.16 7.43 0.59
CA PHE A 155 1.25 8.49 0.15
C PHE A 155 1.80 9.33 -0.99
N VAL A 156 3.11 9.63 -0.98
CA VAL A 156 3.77 10.30 -2.11
C VAL A 156 3.71 9.46 -3.38
N ALA A 157 3.93 8.14 -3.25
CA ALA A 157 3.85 7.21 -4.37
C ALA A 157 2.41 7.10 -4.94
N ILE A 158 1.40 7.06 -4.07
CA ILE A 158 -0.02 7.09 -4.46
C ILE A 158 -0.32 8.35 -5.27
N LEU A 159 0.09 9.51 -4.75
CA LEU A 159 -0.15 10.79 -5.42
C LEU A 159 0.54 10.84 -6.80
N LEU A 160 1.82 10.51 -6.85
CA LEU A 160 2.59 10.51 -8.11
C LEU A 160 2.05 9.51 -9.12
N GLY A 161 1.69 8.29 -8.69
CA GLY A 161 1.11 7.26 -9.55
C GLY A 161 -0.24 7.70 -10.13
N THR A 162 -1.11 8.27 -9.31
CA THR A 162 -2.42 8.77 -9.73
C THR A 162 -2.29 9.95 -10.70
N MET A 163 -1.43 10.92 -10.39
CA MET A 163 -1.18 12.07 -11.27
C MET A 163 -0.57 11.64 -12.63
N ALA A 164 0.40 10.73 -12.58
CA ALA A 164 1.01 10.18 -13.79
C ALA A 164 -0.03 9.46 -14.65
N ALA A 165 -0.91 8.66 -14.06
CA ALA A 165 -2.00 7.99 -14.78
C ALA A 165 -2.91 9.02 -15.48
N GLY A 166 -3.36 10.04 -14.74
CA GLY A 166 -4.18 11.11 -15.31
C GLY A 166 -3.49 11.79 -16.50
N SER A 167 -2.24 12.20 -16.33
CA SER A 167 -1.48 12.89 -17.37
C SER A 167 -1.20 12.00 -18.60
N ILE A 168 -0.83 10.74 -18.41
CA ILE A 168 -0.57 9.80 -19.52
C ILE A 168 -1.85 9.50 -20.29
N MET A 169 -2.98 9.33 -19.59
CA MET A 169 -4.26 8.97 -20.20
C MET A 169 -4.86 10.07 -21.08
N THR A 170 -4.40 11.32 -20.97
CA THR A 170 -4.78 12.40 -21.90
C THR A 170 -4.11 12.30 -23.27
N THR A 171 -3.08 11.48 -23.42
CA THR A 171 -2.35 11.31 -24.67
C THR A 171 -3.05 10.32 -25.62
N THR A 172 -2.78 10.42 -26.91
CA THR A 172 -3.36 9.52 -27.92
C THR A 172 -2.93 8.06 -27.76
N VAL A 173 -1.78 7.81 -27.13
CA VAL A 173 -1.21 6.49 -26.85
C VAL A 173 -1.32 6.11 -25.37
N GLY A 174 -2.25 6.71 -24.66
CA GLY A 174 -2.40 6.57 -23.21
C GLY A 174 -2.36 5.12 -22.71
N PRO A 175 -3.23 4.20 -23.19
CA PRO A 175 -3.23 2.82 -22.72
C PRO A 175 -1.90 2.08 -22.97
N GLN A 176 -1.25 2.31 -24.13
CA GLN A 176 0.05 1.72 -24.45
C GLN A 176 1.17 2.27 -23.55
N ALA A 177 1.15 3.58 -23.30
CA ALA A 177 2.11 4.23 -22.44
C ALA A 177 1.96 3.77 -20.97
N ILE A 178 0.73 3.59 -20.49
CA ILE A 178 0.45 3.00 -19.17
C ILE A 178 0.97 1.57 -19.10
N ALA A 179 0.73 0.74 -20.11
CA ALA A 179 1.22 -0.64 -20.17
C ALA A 179 2.74 -0.70 -19.98
N VAL A 180 3.47 0.14 -20.71
CA VAL A 180 4.94 0.24 -20.62
C VAL A 180 5.37 0.77 -19.25
N ALA A 181 4.76 1.85 -18.77
CA ALA A 181 5.11 2.48 -17.51
C ALA A 181 4.91 1.53 -16.31
N CYS A 182 3.78 0.81 -16.27
CA CYS A 182 3.52 -0.18 -15.23
C CYS A 182 4.55 -1.31 -15.23
N LEU A 183 4.88 -1.83 -16.42
CA LEU A 183 5.88 -2.89 -16.54
C LEU A 183 7.28 -2.40 -16.11
N VAL A 184 7.66 -1.19 -16.49
CA VAL A 184 8.95 -0.59 -16.09
C VAL A 184 9.01 -0.42 -14.57
N LEU A 185 7.96 0.12 -13.94
CA LEU A 185 7.89 0.27 -12.48
C LEU A 185 7.97 -1.08 -11.76
N ALA A 186 7.27 -2.11 -12.26
CA ALA A 186 7.32 -3.46 -11.70
C ALA A 186 8.73 -4.04 -11.77
N VAL A 187 9.41 -3.91 -12.92
CA VAL A 187 10.79 -4.39 -13.12
C VAL A 187 11.76 -3.64 -12.20
N LEU A 188 11.66 -2.32 -12.10
CA LEU A 188 12.49 -1.52 -11.19
C LEU A 188 12.23 -1.91 -9.73
N GLY A 189 10.97 -2.13 -9.33
CA GLY A 189 10.59 -2.63 -8.01
C GLY A 189 11.17 -4.03 -7.74
N ARG A 190 11.20 -4.91 -8.74
CA ARG A 190 11.84 -6.23 -8.63
C ARG A 190 13.35 -6.15 -8.51
N ILE A 191 13.98 -5.23 -9.22
CA ILE A 191 15.43 -4.98 -9.13
C ILE A 191 15.80 -4.47 -7.72
N THR A 192 15.08 -3.47 -7.19
CA THR A 192 15.32 -2.95 -5.84
C THR A 192 15.09 -4.02 -4.77
N ALA A 193 14.10 -4.89 -4.94
CA ALA A 193 13.83 -6.02 -4.05
C ALA A 193 15.00 -7.01 -3.97
N GLN A 194 15.85 -7.11 -4.99
CA GLN A 194 17.02 -7.98 -4.99
C GLN A 194 18.04 -7.57 -3.93
N PHE A 195 18.11 -6.28 -3.62
CA PHE A 195 19.05 -5.72 -2.66
C PHE A 195 18.53 -5.72 -1.22
N VAL A 196 17.29 -6.14 -0.98
CA VAL A 196 16.73 -6.28 0.36
C VAL A 196 17.52 -7.36 1.12
N PRO A 197 18.13 -7.04 2.27
CA PRO A 197 18.89 -7.98 3.09
C PRO A 197 18.05 -9.17 3.54
N ALA A 198 18.69 -10.31 3.78
CA ALA A 198 18.04 -11.49 4.36
C ALA A 198 17.38 -11.14 5.70
N SER A 199 16.20 -11.68 5.91
CA SER A 199 15.38 -11.39 7.08
C SER A 199 14.73 -12.70 7.55
N PRO A 200 15.42 -13.44 8.44
CA PRO A 200 15.02 -14.78 8.82
C PRO A 200 13.58 -14.88 9.31
N SER A 201 12.99 -16.05 9.13
CA SER A 201 11.65 -16.32 9.60
C SER A 201 11.56 -16.15 11.12
N ALA A 202 10.44 -15.64 11.61
CA ALA A 202 10.19 -15.52 13.05
C ALA A 202 9.81 -16.88 13.66
N ASP A 203 9.06 -17.68 12.92
CA ASP A 203 8.62 -19.03 13.31
C ASP A 203 8.66 -20.01 12.12
N PRO A 204 9.80 -20.66 11.85
CA PRO A 204 9.91 -21.63 10.75
C PRO A 204 8.99 -22.86 10.89
N GLY A 205 8.63 -23.19 12.14
CA GLY A 205 7.78 -24.34 12.47
C GLY A 205 6.27 -24.06 12.38
N LEU A 206 5.86 -22.82 12.12
CA LEU A 206 4.45 -22.43 12.08
C LEU A 206 3.65 -23.30 11.11
N ALA A 207 2.61 -23.97 11.61
CA ALA A 207 1.62 -24.65 10.78
C ALA A 207 0.63 -23.62 10.23
N ILE A 208 0.56 -23.48 8.91
CA ILE A 208 -0.33 -22.51 8.27
C ILE A 208 -1.78 -22.99 8.38
N GLU A 209 -2.63 -22.16 8.99
CA GLU A 209 -4.07 -22.31 8.95
C GLU A 209 -4.61 -21.69 7.66
N TRP A 210 -5.10 -22.54 6.78
CA TRP A 210 -5.60 -22.10 5.46
C TRP A 210 -7.02 -21.54 5.50
N ASN A 211 -7.76 -21.74 6.60
CA ASN A 211 -9.08 -21.16 6.77
C ASN A 211 -8.95 -19.70 7.25
N PRO A 212 -9.20 -18.70 6.38
CA PRO A 212 -9.01 -17.29 6.71
C PRO A 212 -9.95 -16.81 7.82
N ILE A 213 -11.15 -17.40 7.95
CA ILE A 213 -12.11 -17.01 8.98
C ILE A 213 -11.62 -17.46 10.35
N THR A 214 -11.17 -18.72 10.46
CA THR A 214 -10.63 -19.28 11.71
C THR A 214 -9.44 -18.46 12.19
N GLU A 215 -8.50 -18.18 11.28
CA GLU A 215 -7.29 -17.45 11.60
C GLU A 215 -7.58 -15.99 11.97
N THR A 216 -8.42 -15.30 11.20
CA THR A 216 -8.83 -13.93 11.53
C THR A 216 -9.48 -13.86 12.91
N MET A 217 -10.37 -14.81 13.22
CA MET A 217 -11.04 -14.84 14.52
C MET A 217 -10.07 -15.15 15.67
N ARG A 218 -9.09 -16.02 15.44
CA ARG A 218 -8.00 -16.30 16.39
C ARG A 218 -7.19 -15.03 16.68
N ASN A 219 -6.80 -14.31 15.64
CA ASN A 219 -6.02 -13.08 15.75
C ASN A 219 -6.80 -11.96 16.45
N LEU A 220 -8.08 -11.78 16.14
CA LEU A 220 -8.95 -10.81 16.83
C LEU A 220 -9.09 -11.15 18.32
N ARG A 221 -9.31 -12.44 18.68
CA ARG A 221 -9.40 -12.86 20.07
C ARG A 221 -8.08 -12.69 20.81
N ALA A 222 -6.95 -12.96 20.16
CA ALA A 222 -5.63 -12.75 20.74
C ALA A 222 -5.37 -11.26 21.01
N SER A 223 -5.67 -10.40 20.03
CA SER A 223 -5.52 -8.95 20.14
C SER A 223 -6.43 -8.35 21.21
N ALA A 224 -7.65 -8.87 21.38
CA ALA A 224 -8.60 -8.41 22.39
C ALA A 224 -8.13 -8.68 23.85
N ARG A 225 -7.15 -9.56 24.06
CA ARG A 225 -6.56 -9.81 25.39
C ARG A 225 -5.67 -8.67 25.85
N ASP A 226 -5.02 -7.96 24.93
CA ASP A 226 -4.25 -6.75 25.21
C ASP A 226 -5.06 -5.51 24.83
N ARG A 227 -5.55 -4.78 25.84
CA ARG A 227 -6.37 -3.59 25.63
C ARG A 227 -5.66 -2.51 24.80
N ALA A 228 -4.35 -2.33 25.01
CA ALA A 228 -3.60 -1.31 24.29
C ALA A 228 -3.48 -1.65 22.80
N LEU A 229 -3.16 -2.92 22.50
CA LEU A 229 -3.12 -3.44 21.14
C LEU A 229 -4.50 -3.33 20.47
N PHE A 230 -5.56 -3.75 21.15
CA PHE A 230 -6.92 -3.72 20.61
C PHE A 230 -7.38 -2.29 20.30
N HIS A 231 -7.14 -1.33 21.21
CA HIS A 231 -7.47 0.08 20.95
C HIS A 231 -6.63 0.68 19.82
N ALA A 232 -5.36 0.30 19.70
CA ALA A 232 -4.52 0.73 18.58
C ALA A 232 -5.06 0.22 17.24
N LEU A 233 -5.47 -1.06 17.17
CA LEU A 233 -6.11 -1.64 15.98
C LEU A 233 -7.41 -0.93 15.62
N LEU A 234 -8.28 -0.65 16.61
CA LEU A 234 -9.51 0.11 16.37
C LEU A 234 -9.20 1.52 15.88
N GLY A 235 -8.23 2.21 16.48
CA GLY A 235 -7.83 3.56 16.07
C GLY A 235 -7.30 3.61 14.64
N ILE A 236 -6.44 2.66 14.25
CA ILE A 236 -5.95 2.54 12.88
C ILE A 236 -7.09 2.22 11.90
N SER A 237 -7.97 1.28 12.26
CA SER A 237 -9.12 0.91 11.43
C SER A 237 -10.07 2.09 11.22
N TRP A 238 -10.32 2.86 12.29
CA TRP A 238 -11.13 4.07 12.22
C TRP A 238 -10.50 5.13 11.32
N LEU A 239 -9.18 5.34 11.44
CA LEU A 239 -8.46 6.32 10.62
C LEU A 239 -8.53 5.97 9.13
N TRP A 240 -8.34 4.69 8.78
CA TRP A 240 -8.46 4.22 7.41
C TRP A 240 -9.89 4.32 6.88
N PHE A 241 -10.89 3.98 7.71
CA PHE A 241 -12.30 4.14 7.37
C PHE A 241 -12.65 5.61 7.12
N PHE A 242 -12.28 6.50 8.05
CA PHE A 242 -12.49 7.95 7.90
C PHE A 242 -11.82 8.48 6.64
N GLY A 243 -10.55 8.13 6.42
CA GLY A 243 -9.80 8.51 5.22
C GLY A 243 -10.47 8.05 3.93
N SER A 244 -10.97 6.82 3.90
CA SER A 244 -11.68 6.27 2.74
C SER A 244 -12.98 7.02 2.43
N VAL A 245 -13.78 7.29 3.46
CA VAL A 245 -15.03 8.06 3.33
C VAL A 245 -14.74 9.48 2.88
N PHE A 246 -13.74 10.12 3.49
CA PHE A 246 -13.32 11.48 3.15
C PHE A 246 -12.89 11.57 1.68
N LEU A 247 -12.02 10.66 1.22
CA LEU A 247 -11.55 10.64 -0.16
C LEU A 247 -12.70 10.34 -1.15
N ALA A 248 -13.60 9.42 -0.83
CA ALA A 248 -14.75 9.11 -1.68
C ALA A 248 -15.74 10.28 -1.79
N SER A 249 -15.87 11.08 -0.73
CA SER A 249 -16.76 12.23 -0.68
C SER A 249 -16.18 13.48 -1.35
N MET A 250 -14.89 13.52 -1.65
CA MET A 250 -14.18 14.71 -2.12
C MET A 250 -14.74 15.24 -3.45
N ALA A 251 -14.84 14.39 -4.46
CA ALA A 251 -15.32 14.81 -5.77
C ALA A 251 -16.80 15.25 -5.76
N PRO A 252 -17.75 14.51 -5.13
CA PRO A 252 -19.13 14.99 -4.93
C PRO A 252 -19.18 16.32 -4.17
N PHE A 253 -18.42 16.48 -3.10
CA PHE A 253 -18.37 17.72 -2.30
C PHE A 253 -17.92 18.91 -3.14
N VAL A 254 -16.83 18.77 -3.89
CA VAL A 254 -16.34 19.85 -4.76
C VAL A 254 -17.39 20.22 -5.79
N ARG A 255 -18.04 19.25 -6.40
CA ARG A 255 -19.04 19.49 -7.46
C ARG A 255 -20.32 20.12 -6.91
N THR A 256 -20.84 19.62 -5.79
CA THR A 256 -22.18 20.01 -5.30
C THR A 256 -22.16 21.19 -4.32
N ILE A 257 -21.10 21.32 -3.54
CA ILE A 257 -21.01 22.35 -2.47
C ILE A 257 -20.09 23.49 -2.88
N LEU A 258 -18.89 23.16 -3.41
CA LEU A 258 -17.95 24.21 -3.80
C LEU A 258 -18.18 24.74 -5.22
N HIS A 259 -19.03 24.04 -6.01
CA HIS A 259 -19.26 24.35 -7.43
C HIS A 259 -17.94 24.44 -8.25
N GLY A 260 -16.93 23.68 -7.81
CA GLY A 260 -15.60 23.62 -8.41
C GLY A 260 -15.50 22.57 -9.51
N ASP A 261 -14.42 22.66 -10.25
CA ASP A 261 -14.06 21.74 -11.33
C ASP A 261 -13.10 20.61 -10.86
N GLU A 262 -12.61 19.79 -11.79
CA GLU A 262 -11.69 18.68 -11.53
C GLU A 262 -10.33 19.16 -10.99
N ALA A 263 -9.91 20.40 -11.30
CA ALA A 263 -8.68 20.99 -10.79
C ALA A 263 -8.77 21.22 -9.27
N VAL A 264 -9.93 21.67 -8.78
CA VAL A 264 -10.17 21.85 -7.34
C VAL A 264 -10.11 20.49 -6.61
N VAL A 265 -10.69 19.44 -7.18
CA VAL A 265 -10.57 18.06 -6.63
C VAL A 265 -9.11 17.66 -6.52
N THR A 266 -8.34 17.87 -7.59
CA THR A 266 -6.92 17.52 -7.65
C THR A 266 -6.10 18.26 -6.59
N VAL A 267 -6.34 19.55 -6.42
CA VAL A 267 -5.65 20.37 -5.40
C VAL A 267 -5.98 19.89 -3.99
N LEU A 268 -7.24 19.56 -3.71
CA LEU A 268 -7.65 19.07 -2.38
C LEU A 268 -7.07 17.68 -2.08
N LEU A 269 -7.03 16.78 -3.08
CA LEU A 269 -6.40 15.46 -2.95
C LEU A 269 -4.88 15.59 -2.74
N ALA A 270 -4.23 16.51 -3.44
CA ALA A 270 -2.81 16.80 -3.25
C ALA A 270 -2.54 17.36 -1.85
N ALA A 271 -3.35 18.34 -1.38
CA ALA A 271 -3.24 18.89 -0.03
C ALA A 271 -3.44 17.83 1.05
N PHE A 272 -4.43 16.93 0.89
CA PHE A 272 -4.65 15.81 1.79
C PHE A 272 -3.44 14.86 1.84
N SER A 273 -2.91 14.47 0.68
CA SER A 273 -1.76 13.57 0.59
C SER A 273 -0.48 14.19 1.20
N ILE A 274 -0.25 15.48 0.92
CA ILE A 274 0.86 16.24 1.52
C ILE A 274 0.69 16.34 3.04
N GLY A 275 -0.54 16.59 3.52
CA GLY A 275 -0.85 16.63 4.94
C GLY A 275 -0.53 15.32 5.66
N ILE A 276 -0.91 14.18 5.07
CA ILE A 276 -0.58 12.86 5.63
C ILE A 276 0.93 12.63 5.61
N ALA A 277 1.61 12.91 4.50
CA ALA A 277 3.06 12.75 4.40
C ALA A 277 3.81 13.61 5.43
N ALA A 278 3.41 14.87 5.60
CA ALA A 278 3.97 15.76 6.59
C ALA A 278 3.69 15.28 8.03
N GLY A 279 2.46 14.84 8.32
CA GLY A 279 2.08 14.27 9.60
C GLY A 279 2.87 13.01 9.95
N ALA A 280 3.05 12.10 8.99
CA ALA A 280 3.84 10.88 9.16
C ALA A 280 5.31 11.19 9.50
N LEU A 281 5.90 12.20 8.86
CA LEU A 281 7.26 12.66 9.17
C LEU A 281 7.36 13.37 10.53
N ALA A 282 6.32 14.10 10.93
CA ALA A 282 6.30 14.82 12.20
C ALA A 282 6.17 13.89 13.41
N CYS A 283 5.68 12.66 13.24
CA CYS A 283 5.46 11.71 14.35
C CYS A 283 6.72 11.45 15.18
N GLU A 284 7.91 11.44 14.57
CA GLU A 284 9.17 11.25 15.29
C GLU A 284 9.46 12.40 16.29
N GLY A 285 9.00 13.62 15.97
CA GLY A 285 9.24 14.84 16.78
C GLY A 285 8.32 14.99 17.99
N PHE A 286 7.25 14.18 18.11
CA PHE A 286 6.31 14.33 19.21
C PHE A 286 6.81 13.65 20.51
N PRO A 287 6.70 14.30 21.66
CA PRO A 287 7.20 13.79 22.97
C PRO A 287 6.57 12.46 23.41
N GLY A 288 5.45 12.04 22.83
CA GLY A 288 4.77 10.79 23.13
C GLY A 288 5.14 9.61 22.22
N ALA A 289 6.01 9.82 21.22
CA ALA A 289 6.38 8.81 20.22
C ALA A 289 7.39 7.76 20.74
N ARG A 290 7.79 7.83 22.02
CA ARG A 290 8.70 6.85 22.63
C ARG A 290 8.01 5.50 22.76
N SER A 291 8.71 4.45 22.37
CA SER A 291 8.19 3.08 22.46
C SER A 291 7.90 2.70 23.92
N ARG A 292 6.95 1.77 24.12
CA ARG A 292 6.54 1.28 25.46
C ARG A 292 7.71 0.75 26.31
N SER A 293 8.84 0.39 25.69
CA SER A 293 10.08 0.00 26.35
C SER A 293 10.71 1.10 27.21
N ASP A 294 10.53 2.37 26.86
CA ASP A 294 11.00 3.50 27.68
C ASP A 294 10.16 3.66 28.95
N TRP A 295 8.87 3.30 28.91
CA TRP A 295 7.98 3.28 30.06
C TRP A 295 8.32 2.15 31.05
N CYS A 296 8.71 0.98 30.54
CA CYS A 296 9.13 -0.16 31.38
C CYS A 296 10.46 0.10 32.08
N ARG A 297 11.36 0.91 31.50
CA ARG A 297 12.63 1.29 32.13
C ARG A 297 12.52 2.43 33.14
N SER A 298 11.46 3.22 33.08
CA SER A 298 11.22 4.33 34.02
C SER A 298 10.28 3.96 35.17
N ALA A 299 9.73 2.75 35.20
CA ALA A 299 8.99 2.26 36.36
C ALA A 299 9.97 2.00 37.52
N PRO A 300 9.81 2.66 38.69
CA PRO A 300 10.63 2.35 39.85
C PRO A 300 10.41 0.89 40.23
N SER A 301 11.50 0.16 40.40
CA SER A 301 11.49 -1.18 40.97
C SER A 301 10.89 -1.08 42.36
N ALA A 302 9.64 -1.55 42.52
CA ALA A 302 8.99 -1.75 43.80
C ALA A 302 9.29 -3.14 44.32
#